data_cce55d4854028e24c2784b6677c1ea51
#
_entry.id   cce55d4854028e24c2784b6677c1ea51
#
_cell.length_a   1.000
_cell.length_b   1.000
_cell.length_c   1.000
_cell.angle_alpha   90.00
_cell.angle_beta   90.00
_cell.angle_gamma   90.00
#
_symmetry.space_group_name_H-M   'P 1'
#
loop_
_entity.id
_entity.type
_entity.pdbx_description
1 polymer ?
#
loop_
_entity_poly.entity_id
_entity_poly.type
_entity_poly.pdbx_seq_one_letter_code
_entity_poly.pdbx_strand_id
1 'polypeptide(L)'
;MKLMATQNYGGNAFSFYSTKRKDIFMTINELALGFGYKSKKGIEEMLRRKPYLKENKYSFMSKVPVRNYGTPQSVGTTKSKLQYQEVRLFTERGIFEIGCISHTPKAEQFRDWVFSQLKILRNAFTKGVIAHTESKNLQKMLHDAVFNSPAYVNKDDESKRKSIMNINKHLIKTASNGRVTHKVDMTAEEIQKLEHLEHKTIALLNEGKCYQEIKLAL
;
A
#
# COMPACT_ATOMS: atom_id res chain seq x y z
N MET A 1 -3.03 5.17 -12.12
CA MET A 1 -3.39 3.83 -11.62
C MET A 1 -2.14 3.11 -11.19
N LYS A 2 -2.13 2.42 -10.04
CA LYS A 2 -0.99 1.68 -9.51
C LYS A 2 -1.39 0.20 -9.34
N LEU A 3 -0.50 -0.73 -9.71
CA LEU A 3 -0.65 -2.14 -9.34
C LEU A 3 -0.51 -2.25 -7.82
N MET A 4 -1.47 -2.88 -7.20
CA MET A 4 -1.56 -3.03 -5.75
C MET A 4 -1.07 -4.40 -5.29
N ALA A 5 -1.60 -5.44 -5.89
CA ALA A 5 -1.27 -6.83 -5.57
C ALA A 5 -1.51 -7.73 -6.77
N THR A 6 -0.88 -8.89 -6.73
CA THR A 6 -1.18 -10.00 -7.64
C THR A 6 -1.45 -11.23 -6.80
N GLN A 7 -2.55 -11.94 -7.09
CA GLN A 7 -2.99 -13.12 -6.36
C GLN A 7 -3.25 -14.27 -7.34
N ASN A 8 -2.96 -15.48 -6.93
CA ASN A 8 -3.14 -16.65 -7.77
C ASN A 8 -4.48 -17.33 -7.48
N TYR A 9 -5.19 -17.73 -8.54
CA TYR A 9 -6.42 -18.52 -8.49
C TYR A 9 -6.49 -19.45 -9.70
N GLY A 10 -6.72 -20.74 -9.45
CA GLY A 10 -6.86 -21.74 -10.52
C GLY A 10 -5.67 -21.81 -11.48
N GLY A 11 -4.44 -21.58 -10.97
CA GLY A 11 -3.22 -21.57 -11.79
C GLY A 11 -2.97 -20.26 -12.57
N ASN A 12 -3.84 -19.27 -12.45
CA ASN A 12 -3.70 -17.96 -13.11
C ASN A 12 -3.40 -16.85 -12.10
N ALA A 13 -2.60 -15.87 -12.52
CA ALA A 13 -2.29 -14.69 -11.72
C ALA A 13 -3.27 -13.54 -12.04
N PHE A 14 -3.90 -12.99 -11.01
CA PHE A 14 -4.86 -11.89 -11.10
C PHE A 14 -4.28 -10.65 -10.45
N SER A 15 -4.31 -9.53 -11.15
CA SER A 15 -3.78 -8.24 -10.70
C SER A 15 -4.89 -7.35 -10.19
N PHE A 16 -4.67 -6.77 -9.03
CA PHE A 16 -5.54 -5.76 -8.44
C PHE A 16 -4.86 -4.40 -8.55
N TYR A 17 -5.59 -3.41 -9.01
CA TYR A 17 -5.11 -2.03 -9.19
C TYR A 17 -5.80 -1.10 -8.21
N SER A 18 -5.14 0.01 -7.87
CA SER A 18 -5.75 1.03 -7.02
C SER A 18 -5.46 2.45 -7.47
N THR A 19 -6.32 3.37 -7.04
CA THR A 19 -6.11 4.83 -7.12
C THR A 19 -5.52 5.37 -5.81
N LYS A 20 -5.20 6.66 -5.78
CA LYS A 20 -4.85 7.38 -4.54
C LYS A 20 -5.99 7.37 -3.51
N ARG A 21 -7.25 7.20 -3.94
CA ARG A 21 -8.43 7.11 -3.08
C ARG A 21 -8.66 5.72 -2.48
N LYS A 22 -7.77 4.75 -2.81
CA LYS A 22 -7.77 3.38 -2.29
C LYS A 22 -8.91 2.49 -2.79
N ASP A 23 -9.61 2.91 -3.85
CA ASP A 23 -10.54 2.02 -4.54
C ASP A 23 -9.77 0.90 -5.24
N ILE A 24 -10.34 -0.30 -5.26
CA ILE A 24 -9.72 -1.49 -5.85
C ILE A 24 -10.39 -1.80 -7.19
N PHE A 25 -9.59 -2.17 -8.19
CA PHE A 25 -10.05 -2.42 -9.56
C PHE A 25 -9.40 -3.68 -10.14
N MET A 26 -10.12 -4.31 -11.06
CA MET A 26 -9.61 -5.38 -11.92
C MET A 26 -9.84 -5.04 -13.39
N THR A 27 -9.02 -5.60 -14.28
CA THR A 27 -9.16 -5.39 -15.73
C THR A 27 -10.23 -6.32 -16.31
N ILE A 28 -10.79 -5.91 -17.47
CA ILE A 28 -11.76 -6.73 -18.22
C ILE A 28 -11.19 -8.11 -18.58
N ASN A 29 -9.88 -8.19 -18.88
CA ASN A 29 -9.25 -9.46 -19.26
C ASN A 29 -9.19 -10.43 -18.09
N GLU A 30 -8.83 -9.95 -16.92
CA GLU A 30 -8.77 -10.74 -15.68
C GLU A 30 -10.15 -11.22 -15.26
N LEU A 31 -11.16 -10.34 -15.34
CA LEU A 31 -12.54 -10.73 -15.05
C LEU A 31 -13.05 -11.79 -16.04
N ALA A 32 -12.77 -11.63 -17.33
CA ALA A 32 -13.15 -12.63 -18.32
C ALA A 32 -12.53 -13.98 -18.03
N LEU A 33 -11.23 -14.01 -17.73
CA LEU A 33 -10.50 -15.22 -17.38
C LEU A 33 -11.07 -15.86 -16.11
N GLY A 34 -11.25 -15.08 -15.06
CA GLY A 34 -11.74 -15.57 -13.77
C GLY A 34 -13.15 -16.12 -13.84
N PHE A 35 -14.05 -15.43 -14.52
CA PHE A 35 -15.42 -15.90 -14.74
C PHE A 35 -15.53 -17.03 -15.79
N GLY A 36 -14.41 -17.50 -16.36
CA GLY A 36 -14.38 -18.64 -17.26
C GLY A 36 -14.80 -18.35 -18.70
N TYR A 37 -14.76 -17.07 -19.12
CA TYR A 37 -14.95 -16.71 -20.52
C TYR A 37 -13.68 -16.99 -21.34
N LYS A 38 -13.83 -17.45 -22.57
CA LYS A 38 -12.71 -17.68 -23.49
C LYS A 38 -11.91 -16.42 -23.83
N SER A 39 -12.54 -15.26 -23.74
CA SER A 39 -11.92 -13.95 -24.00
C SER A 39 -12.74 -12.82 -23.38
N LYS A 40 -12.19 -11.59 -23.37
CA LYS A 40 -12.90 -10.38 -22.93
C LYS A 40 -14.20 -10.10 -23.70
N LYS A 41 -14.37 -10.70 -24.91
CA LYS A 41 -15.59 -10.52 -25.72
C LYS A 41 -16.87 -10.92 -24.96
N GLY A 42 -16.79 -11.93 -24.08
CA GLY A 42 -17.93 -12.32 -23.23
C GLY A 42 -18.41 -11.19 -22.32
N ILE A 43 -17.50 -10.45 -21.70
CA ILE A 43 -17.85 -9.29 -20.87
C ILE A 43 -18.21 -8.06 -21.75
N GLU A 44 -17.54 -7.85 -22.89
CA GLU A 44 -17.88 -6.79 -23.84
C GLU A 44 -19.34 -6.95 -24.35
N GLU A 45 -19.78 -8.17 -24.57
CA GLU A 45 -21.17 -8.46 -24.96
C GLU A 45 -22.15 -8.15 -23.81
N MET A 46 -21.79 -8.42 -22.56
CA MET A 46 -22.58 -7.99 -21.40
C MET A 46 -22.69 -6.46 -21.32
N LEU A 47 -21.57 -5.74 -21.56
CA LEU A 47 -21.56 -4.28 -21.60
C LEU A 47 -22.42 -3.71 -22.74
N ARG A 48 -22.59 -4.46 -23.84
CA ARG A 48 -23.45 -4.11 -24.94
C ARG A 48 -24.95 -4.30 -24.56
N ARG A 49 -25.26 -5.43 -23.93
CA ARG A 49 -26.64 -5.76 -23.50
C ARG A 49 -27.09 -4.94 -22.30
N LYS A 50 -26.16 -4.55 -21.42
CA LYS A 50 -26.40 -3.80 -20.19
C LYS A 50 -25.54 -2.53 -20.13
N PRO A 51 -25.95 -1.46 -20.85
CA PRO A 51 -25.14 -0.24 -21.00
C PRO A 51 -24.79 0.45 -19.68
N TYR A 52 -25.63 0.30 -18.64
CA TYR A 52 -25.37 0.89 -17.32
C TYR A 52 -24.05 0.42 -16.70
N LEU A 53 -23.54 -0.77 -17.07
CA LEU A 53 -22.24 -1.27 -16.62
C LEU A 53 -21.05 -0.43 -17.10
N LYS A 54 -21.27 0.46 -18.08
CA LYS A 54 -20.25 1.42 -18.56
C LYS A 54 -20.19 2.69 -17.72
N GLU A 55 -21.15 2.90 -16.81
CA GLU A 55 -21.13 4.04 -15.90
C GLU A 55 -19.93 3.94 -14.94
N ASN A 56 -19.34 5.09 -14.60
CA ASN A 56 -18.11 5.16 -13.78
C ASN A 56 -18.20 4.45 -12.43
N LYS A 57 -19.42 4.30 -11.88
CA LYS A 57 -19.63 3.54 -10.64
C LYS A 57 -19.39 2.04 -10.79
N TYR A 58 -19.44 1.50 -12.02
CA TYR A 58 -19.19 0.10 -12.35
C TYR A 58 -17.88 -0.12 -13.10
N SER A 59 -17.64 0.66 -14.16
CA SER A 59 -16.41 0.52 -14.96
C SER A 59 -16.04 1.81 -15.69
N PHE A 60 -14.76 1.96 -16.02
CA PHE A 60 -14.23 3.10 -16.78
C PHE A 60 -12.95 2.70 -17.52
N MET A 61 -12.57 3.53 -18.51
CA MET A 61 -11.30 3.35 -19.22
C MET A 61 -10.15 4.00 -18.47
N SER A 62 -9.01 3.33 -18.36
CA SER A 62 -7.81 3.87 -17.72
C SER A 62 -6.54 3.22 -18.24
N LYS A 63 -5.42 3.93 -18.07
CA LYS A 63 -4.08 3.41 -18.41
C LYS A 63 -3.52 2.63 -17.22
N VAL A 64 -3.16 1.37 -17.47
CA VAL A 64 -2.48 0.51 -16.52
C VAL A 64 -1.10 0.12 -17.04
N PRO A 65 -0.11 -0.11 -16.16
CA PRO A 65 1.19 -0.61 -16.59
C PRO A 65 1.06 -2.00 -17.20
N VAL A 66 1.68 -2.20 -18.38
CA VAL A 66 1.72 -3.49 -19.06
C VAL A 66 2.68 -4.41 -18.31
N ARG A 67 2.19 -5.60 -17.94
CA ARG A 67 3.07 -6.71 -17.56
C ARG A 67 3.38 -7.51 -18.80
N ASN A 68 4.65 -7.60 -19.16
CA ASN A 68 5.11 -8.60 -20.12
C ASN A 68 5.08 -9.98 -19.45
N TYR A 69 3.98 -10.72 -19.63
CA TYR A 69 3.94 -12.12 -19.32
C TYR A 69 4.81 -12.84 -20.37
N GLY A 70 5.97 -13.35 -19.96
CA GLY A 70 6.68 -14.35 -20.78
C GLY A 70 8.06 -14.03 -21.31
N THR A 71 8.74 -12.97 -20.86
CA THR A 71 10.18 -12.86 -21.12
C THR A 71 10.97 -12.91 -19.80
N PRO A 72 11.91 -13.87 -19.62
CA PRO A 72 12.86 -13.79 -18.53
C PRO A 72 13.61 -12.47 -18.67
N GLN A 73 13.65 -11.69 -17.60
CA GLN A 73 14.45 -10.46 -17.58
C GLN A 73 15.90 -10.81 -17.90
N SER A 74 16.35 -10.46 -19.07
CA SER A 74 17.78 -10.30 -19.32
C SER A 74 18.27 -9.20 -18.39
N VAL A 75 19.17 -9.56 -17.50
CA VAL A 75 19.92 -8.65 -16.62
C VAL A 75 20.73 -7.72 -17.52
N GLY A 76 20.17 -6.57 -17.83
CA GLY A 76 20.78 -5.54 -18.65
C GLY A 76 20.25 -4.19 -18.20
N THR A 77 21.12 -3.40 -17.62
CA THR A 77 21.02 -2.02 -17.16
C THR A 77 20.48 -1.07 -18.24
N THR A 78 19.16 -0.96 -18.37
CA THR A 78 18.52 0.21 -18.97
C THR A 78 17.15 0.37 -18.33
N LYS A 79 16.86 1.57 -17.82
CA LYS A 79 15.53 1.96 -17.27
C LYS A 79 14.50 1.72 -18.36
N SER A 80 13.88 0.54 -18.39
CA SER A 80 12.80 0.22 -19.33
C SER A 80 11.64 1.16 -19.03
N LYS A 81 11.29 2.03 -19.97
CA LYS A 81 10.09 2.86 -19.91
C LYS A 81 8.89 1.94 -19.67
N LEU A 82 8.23 2.09 -18.51
CA LEU A 82 6.97 1.42 -18.23
C LEU A 82 5.99 1.68 -19.38
N GLN A 83 5.64 0.63 -20.11
CA GLN A 83 4.61 0.71 -21.13
C GLN A 83 3.24 0.73 -20.47
N TYR A 84 2.34 1.58 -20.92
CA TYR A 84 0.97 1.67 -20.43
C TYR A 84 0.01 1.25 -21.52
N GLN A 85 -0.99 0.46 -21.15
CA GLN A 85 -2.08 0.07 -22.02
C GLN A 85 -3.39 0.66 -21.51
N GLU A 86 -4.21 1.18 -22.40
CA GLU A 86 -5.56 1.61 -22.06
C GLU A 86 -6.49 0.41 -22.03
N VAL A 87 -7.10 0.18 -20.86
CA VAL A 87 -7.98 -0.95 -20.62
C VAL A 87 -9.21 -0.51 -19.81
N ARG A 88 -10.29 -1.27 -19.94
CA ARG A 88 -11.45 -1.10 -19.08
C ARG A 88 -11.19 -1.74 -17.73
N LEU A 89 -11.37 -0.93 -16.68
CA LEU A 89 -11.29 -1.34 -15.29
C LEU A 89 -12.68 -1.42 -14.70
N PHE A 90 -12.89 -2.39 -13.84
CA PHE A 90 -14.12 -2.57 -13.08
C PHE A 90 -13.88 -2.24 -11.61
N THR A 91 -14.79 -1.45 -11.03
CA THR A 91 -14.83 -1.20 -9.59
C THR A 91 -15.27 -2.46 -8.86
N GLU A 92 -15.13 -2.51 -7.54
CA GLU A 92 -15.65 -3.61 -6.73
C GLU A 92 -17.15 -3.85 -7.02
N ARG A 93 -17.91 -2.78 -7.18
CA ARG A 93 -19.34 -2.87 -7.55
C ARG A 93 -19.55 -3.45 -8.93
N GLY A 94 -18.71 -3.07 -9.90
CA GLY A 94 -18.74 -3.65 -11.25
C GLY A 94 -18.36 -5.12 -11.27
N ILE A 95 -17.36 -5.53 -10.49
CA ILE A 95 -16.96 -6.94 -10.33
C ILE A 95 -18.12 -7.75 -9.75
N PHE A 96 -18.79 -7.23 -8.72
CA PHE A 96 -19.96 -7.86 -8.13
C PHE A 96 -21.08 -8.04 -9.16
N GLU A 97 -21.43 -6.97 -9.86
CA GLU A 97 -22.53 -6.98 -10.84
C GLU A 97 -22.26 -7.97 -12.00
N ILE A 98 -21.03 -7.96 -12.55
CA ILE A 98 -20.63 -8.96 -13.57
C ILE A 98 -20.73 -10.37 -13.01
N GLY A 99 -20.31 -10.59 -11.74
CA GLY A 99 -20.40 -11.89 -11.09
C GLY A 99 -21.83 -12.41 -10.92
N CYS A 100 -22.78 -11.50 -10.60
CA CYS A 100 -24.20 -11.86 -10.50
C CYS A 100 -24.87 -12.17 -11.85
N ILE A 101 -24.39 -11.52 -12.93
CA ILE A 101 -24.92 -11.72 -14.28
C ILE A 101 -24.27 -12.89 -15.00
N SER A 102 -23.07 -13.29 -14.59
CA SER A 102 -22.32 -14.37 -15.22
C SER A 102 -22.92 -15.73 -14.85
N HIS A 103 -23.35 -16.48 -15.87
CA HIS A 103 -23.96 -17.81 -15.70
C HIS A 103 -22.98 -18.96 -16.08
N THR A 104 -21.66 -18.71 -15.96
CA THR A 104 -20.67 -19.75 -16.23
C THR A 104 -20.48 -20.65 -15.01
N PRO A 105 -20.09 -21.93 -15.18
CA PRO A 105 -19.85 -22.84 -14.06
C PRO A 105 -18.79 -22.36 -13.06
N LYS A 106 -17.87 -21.49 -13.52
CA LYS A 106 -16.79 -20.92 -12.68
C LYS A 106 -17.19 -19.61 -11.99
N ALA A 107 -18.34 -19.02 -12.33
CA ALA A 107 -18.68 -17.67 -11.88
C ALA A 107 -18.84 -17.60 -10.38
N GLU A 108 -19.51 -18.56 -9.75
CA GLU A 108 -19.74 -18.56 -8.32
C GLU A 108 -18.42 -18.69 -7.53
N GLN A 109 -17.60 -19.67 -7.85
CA GLN A 109 -16.33 -19.91 -7.17
C GLN A 109 -15.36 -18.73 -7.32
N PHE A 110 -15.27 -18.16 -8.53
CA PHE A 110 -14.41 -16.99 -8.76
C PHE A 110 -14.94 -15.75 -8.05
N ARG A 111 -16.26 -15.54 -8.02
CA ARG A 111 -16.89 -14.45 -7.28
C ARG A 111 -16.52 -14.52 -5.80
N ASP A 112 -16.68 -15.69 -5.16
CA ASP A 112 -16.39 -15.86 -3.74
C ASP A 112 -14.90 -15.67 -3.43
N TRP A 113 -14.03 -16.18 -4.31
CA TRP A 113 -12.60 -15.94 -4.18
C TRP A 113 -12.26 -14.45 -4.30
N VAL A 114 -12.74 -13.76 -5.34
CA VAL A 114 -12.42 -12.35 -5.56
C VAL A 114 -12.90 -11.47 -4.41
N PHE A 115 -14.07 -11.75 -3.83
CA PHE A 115 -14.55 -11.02 -2.65
C PHE A 115 -13.69 -11.25 -1.42
N SER A 116 -13.21 -12.47 -1.23
CA SER A 116 -12.26 -12.77 -0.16
C SER A 116 -10.97 -11.96 -0.33
N GLN A 117 -10.44 -11.86 -1.57
CA GLN A 117 -9.27 -11.05 -1.86
C GLN A 117 -9.53 -9.54 -1.64
N LEU A 118 -10.65 -9.02 -2.11
CA LEU A 118 -11.04 -7.61 -1.89
C LEU A 118 -11.12 -7.28 -0.39
N LYS A 119 -11.68 -8.17 0.42
CA LYS A 119 -11.74 -8.02 1.88
C LYS A 119 -10.35 -7.99 2.51
N ILE A 120 -9.46 -8.91 2.13
CA ILE A 120 -8.08 -8.96 2.61
C ILE A 120 -7.34 -7.67 2.25
N LEU A 121 -7.42 -7.24 0.99
CA LEU A 121 -6.75 -6.05 0.50
C LEU A 121 -7.27 -4.78 1.17
N ARG A 122 -8.57 -4.68 1.39
CA ARG A 122 -9.20 -3.55 2.10
C ARG A 122 -8.75 -3.50 3.56
N ASN A 123 -8.70 -4.64 4.25
CA ASN A 123 -8.21 -4.72 5.62
C ASN A 123 -6.73 -4.34 5.72
N ALA A 124 -5.90 -4.78 4.78
CA ALA A 124 -4.49 -4.39 4.71
C ALA A 124 -4.33 -2.88 4.51
N PHE A 125 -5.16 -2.27 3.66
CA PHE A 125 -5.20 -0.82 3.48
C PHE A 125 -5.59 -0.08 4.75
N THR A 126 -6.64 -0.54 5.42
CA THR A 126 -7.12 0.09 6.65
C THR A 126 -6.05 0.03 7.74
N LYS A 127 -5.42 -1.13 7.94
CA LYS A 127 -4.30 -1.28 8.87
C LYS A 127 -3.12 -0.36 8.52
N GLY A 128 -2.76 -0.28 7.24
CA GLY A 128 -1.70 0.61 6.79
C GLY A 128 -2.01 2.10 7.00
N VAL A 129 -3.28 2.50 6.91
CA VAL A 129 -3.72 3.88 7.22
C VAL A 129 -3.62 4.17 8.69
N ILE A 130 -4.09 3.25 9.54
CA ILE A 130 -4.04 3.39 11.00
C ILE A 130 -2.57 3.52 11.42
N ALA A 131 -1.72 2.57 11.02
CA ALA A 131 -0.29 2.61 11.33
C ALA A 131 0.39 3.91 10.85
N HIS A 132 0.05 4.40 9.65
CA HIS A 132 0.60 5.67 9.17
C HIS A 132 0.13 6.88 9.98
N THR A 133 -1.13 6.88 10.43
CA THR A 133 -1.68 7.96 11.27
C THR A 133 -1.06 7.94 12.66
N GLU A 134 -0.94 6.76 13.27
CA GLU A 134 -0.29 6.56 14.56
C GLU A 134 1.17 7.01 14.51
N SER A 135 1.90 6.59 13.48
CA SER A 135 3.28 7.03 13.25
C SER A 135 3.44 8.55 13.11
N LYS A 136 2.50 9.24 12.43
CA LYS A 136 2.53 10.71 12.35
C LYS A 136 2.27 11.37 13.69
N ASN A 137 1.31 10.85 14.45
CA ASN A 137 1.00 11.36 15.78
C ASN A 137 2.20 11.17 16.72
N LEU A 138 2.85 10.01 16.66
CA LEU A 138 4.02 9.73 17.47
C LEU A 138 5.22 10.63 17.11
N GLN A 139 5.45 10.89 15.82
CA GLN A 139 6.46 11.86 15.37
C GLN A 139 6.15 13.28 15.85
N LYS A 140 4.89 13.70 15.88
CA LYS A 140 4.48 14.98 16.45
C LYS A 140 4.76 15.02 17.95
N MET A 141 4.39 13.98 18.70
CA MET A 141 4.67 13.86 20.12
C MET A 141 6.18 13.91 20.42
N LEU A 142 7.01 13.26 19.62
CA LEU A 142 8.47 13.31 19.74
C LEU A 142 9.00 14.73 19.49
N HIS A 143 8.49 15.41 18.48
CA HIS A 143 8.83 16.79 18.20
C HIS A 143 8.48 17.70 19.38
N ASP A 144 7.25 17.61 19.87
CA ASP A 144 6.77 18.40 21.01
C ASP A 144 7.58 18.11 22.28
N ALA A 145 7.95 16.83 22.51
CA ALA A 145 8.79 16.43 23.64
C ALA A 145 10.19 17.07 23.56
N VAL A 146 10.82 17.16 22.38
CA VAL A 146 12.13 17.85 22.24
C VAL A 146 11.98 19.35 22.49
N PHE A 147 10.93 19.99 21.94
CA PHE A 147 10.73 21.42 22.09
C PHE A 147 10.45 21.86 23.53
N ASN A 148 9.77 21.00 24.31
CA ASN A 148 9.38 21.25 25.69
C ASN A 148 10.34 20.63 26.73
N SER A 149 11.30 19.80 26.30
CA SER A 149 12.23 19.14 27.23
C SER A 149 13.12 20.14 27.95
N PRO A 150 13.33 20.00 29.27
CA PRO A 150 14.26 20.80 30.05
C PRO A 150 15.68 20.83 29.48
N ALA A 151 16.14 19.73 28.86
CA ALA A 151 17.47 19.62 28.24
C ALA A 151 17.63 20.51 26.99
N TYR A 152 16.53 20.97 26.39
CA TYR A 152 16.54 21.74 25.14
C TYR A 152 15.90 23.14 25.26
N VAL A 153 15.36 23.51 26.43
CA VAL A 153 14.61 24.75 26.60
C VAL A 153 15.43 25.97 26.21
N ASN A 154 16.72 25.97 26.52
CA ASN A 154 17.63 27.09 26.24
C ASN A 154 18.32 27.02 24.85
N LYS A 155 17.93 26.04 23.99
CA LYS A 155 18.49 25.93 22.65
C LYS A 155 17.59 26.64 21.63
N ASP A 156 18.22 27.18 20.59
CA ASP A 156 17.52 27.75 19.46
C ASP A 156 16.75 26.68 18.67
N ASP A 157 15.75 27.07 17.89
CA ASP A 157 14.89 26.19 17.15
C ASP A 157 15.65 25.36 16.11
N GLU A 158 16.71 25.87 15.52
CA GLU A 158 17.52 25.12 14.56
C GLU A 158 18.27 23.98 15.26
N SER A 159 18.84 24.21 16.43
CA SER A 159 19.49 23.19 17.25
C SER A 159 18.50 22.12 17.73
N LYS A 160 17.26 22.51 18.08
CA LYS A 160 16.18 21.56 18.41
C LYS A 160 15.83 20.68 17.22
N ARG A 161 15.66 21.26 16.03
CA ARG A 161 15.38 20.50 14.79
C ARG A 161 16.52 19.54 14.42
N LYS A 162 17.77 19.95 14.55
CA LYS A 162 18.94 19.08 14.37
C LYS A 162 18.93 17.91 15.35
N SER A 163 18.54 18.16 16.61
CA SER A 163 18.43 17.11 17.62
C SER A 163 17.35 16.10 17.27
N ILE A 164 16.17 16.53 16.81
CA ILE A 164 15.09 15.64 16.34
C ILE A 164 15.58 14.76 15.19
N MET A 165 16.28 15.36 14.21
CA MET A 165 16.82 14.61 13.08
C MET A 165 17.82 13.56 13.52
N ASN A 166 18.70 13.87 14.47
CA ASN A 166 19.69 12.92 15.01
C ASN A 166 19.03 11.81 15.82
N ILE A 167 18.04 12.13 16.65
CA ILE A 167 17.23 11.16 17.37
C ILE A 167 16.58 10.21 16.39
N ASN A 168 15.85 10.70 15.38
CA ASN A 168 15.18 9.87 14.39
C ASN A 168 16.15 8.94 13.63
N LYS A 169 17.31 9.44 13.20
CA LYS A 169 18.34 8.61 12.57
C LYS A 169 18.83 7.50 13.49
N HIS A 170 19.03 7.82 14.76
CA HIS A 170 19.48 6.84 15.76
C HIS A 170 18.40 5.77 16.00
N LEU A 171 17.15 6.16 16.16
CA LEU A 171 16.01 5.25 16.37
C LEU A 171 15.84 4.27 15.20
N ILE A 172 15.87 4.77 13.95
CA ILE A 172 15.79 3.92 12.75
C ILE A 172 16.95 2.92 12.72
N LYS A 173 18.18 3.39 13.00
CA LYS A 173 19.36 2.54 13.04
C LYS A 173 19.25 1.46 14.13
N THR A 174 18.80 1.80 15.33
CA THR A 174 18.63 0.87 16.44
C THR A 174 17.53 -0.14 16.16
N ALA A 175 16.36 0.30 15.67
CA ALA A 175 15.23 -0.58 15.34
C ALA A 175 15.56 -1.58 14.24
N SER A 176 16.34 -1.19 13.23
CA SER A 176 16.72 -2.02 12.09
C SER A 176 18.08 -2.75 12.25
N ASN A 177 18.71 -2.65 13.42
CA ASN A 177 20.07 -3.13 13.65
C ASN A 177 21.08 -2.61 12.60
N GLY A 178 20.89 -1.39 12.13
CA GLY A 178 21.73 -0.73 11.13
C GLY A 178 21.47 -1.15 9.68
N ARG A 179 20.48 -1.99 9.41
CA ARG A 179 20.15 -2.49 8.05
C ARG A 179 19.67 -1.41 7.10
N VAL A 180 18.86 -0.46 7.59
CA VAL A 180 18.27 0.61 6.77
C VAL A 180 18.49 1.99 7.38
N THR A 181 18.39 3.00 6.53
CA THR A 181 18.51 4.42 6.90
C THR A 181 17.19 5.18 6.81
N HIS A 182 16.18 4.59 6.17
CA HIS A 182 14.87 5.22 5.97
C HIS A 182 13.74 4.30 6.46
N LYS A 183 12.75 4.91 7.13
CA LYS A 183 11.58 4.19 7.69
C LYS A 183 10.78 3.43 6.61
N VAL A 184 10.79 3.90 5.36
CA VAL A 184 10.08 3.26 4.23
C VAL A 184 10.62 1.87 3.86
N ASP A 185 11.88 1.60 4.21
CA ASP A 185 12.57 0.35 3.88
C ASP A 185 12.54 -0.67 5.04
N MET A 186 11.84 -0.34 6.14
CA MET A 186 11.74 -1.18 7.34
C MET A 186 10.66 -2.26 7.17
N THR A 187 10.90 -3.41 7.79
CA THR A 187 9.89 -4.48 7.93
C THR A 187 8.83 -4.10 8.97
N ALA A 188 7.71 -4.84 9.01
CA ALA A 188 6.65 -4.60 9.98
C ALA A 188 7.14 -4.78 11.44
N GLU A 189 8.01 -5.76 11.69
CA GLU A 189 8.60 -6.00 13.02
C GLU A 189 9.53 -4.85 13.44
N GLU A 190 10.35 -4.36 12.50
CA GLU A 190 11.23 -3.21 12.74
C GLU A 190 10.43 -1.93 13.01
N ILE A 191 9.29 -1.76 12.34
CA ILE A 191 8.37 -0.62 12.60
C ILE A 191 7.80 -0.69 14.01
N GLN A 192 7.33 -1.86 14.47
CA GLN A 192 6.85 -2.03 15.84
C GLN A 192 7.95 -1.74 16.87
N LYS A 193 9.17 -2.22 16.62
CA LYS A 193 10.31 -1.91 17.47
C LYS A 193 10.64 -0.41 17.49
N LEU A 194 10.55 0.24 16.33
CA LEU A 194 10.74 1.70 16.21
C LEU A 194 9.70 2.46 17.04
N GLU A 195 8.43 2.12 16.96
CA GLU A 195 7.35 2.74 17.75
C GLU A 195 7.59 2.61 19.26
N HIS A 196 8.01 1.43 19.71
CA HIS A 196 8.38 1.23 21.11
C HIS A 196 9.56 2.12 21.55
N LEU A 197 10.59 2.24 20.71
CA LEU A 197 11.74 3.11 20.95
C LEU A 197 11.37 4.59 20.93
N GLU A 198 10.46 5.01 20.04
CA GLU A 198 9.92 6.37 19.97
C GLU A 198 9.21 6.73 21.30
N HIS A 199 8.35 5.85 21.84
CA HIS A 199 7.69 6.06 23.13
C HIS A 199 8.68 6.17 24.30
N LYS A 200 9.68 5.26 24.35
CA LYS A 200 10.72 5.31 25.36
C LYS A 200 11.53 6.60 25.30
N THR A 201 11.83 7.06 24.08
CA THR A 201 12.56 8.32 23.86
C THR A 201 11.75 9.52 24.35
N ILE A 202 10.44 9.57 24.09
CA ILE A 202 9.56 10.65 24.56
C ILE A 202 9.56 10.71 26.09
N ALA A 203 9.51 9.56 26.77
CA ALA A 203 9.58 9.50 28.22
C ALA A 203 10.91 10.06 28.74
N LEU A 204 12.04 9.65 28.17
CA LEU A 204 13.37 10.16 28.55
C LEU A 204 13.53 11.66 28.29
N LEU A 205 12.97 12.18 27.18
CA LEU A 205 12.96 13.62 26.91
C LEU A 205 12.16 14.41 27.93
N ASN A 206 11.03 13.89 28.37
CA ASN A 206 10.20 14.48 29.41
C ASN A 206 10.89 14.47 30.80
N GLU A 207 11.78 13.48 31.05
CA GLU A 207 12.68 13.45 32.20
C GLU A 207 13.86 14.42 32.09
N GLY A 208 13.99 15.13 30.97
CA GLY A 208 15.07 16.11 30.74
C GLY A 208 16.38 15.48 30.26
N LYS A 209 16.37 14.25 29.76
CA LYS A 209 17.57 13.60 29.21
C LYS A 209 17.98 14.22 27.90
N CYS A 210 19.29 14.46 27.73
CA CYS A 210 19.86 14.94 26.50
C CYS A 210 20.09 13.81 25.48
N TYR A 211 20.39 14.16 24.22
CA TYR A 211 20.60 13.16 23.14
C TYR A 211 21.65 12.07 23.49
N GLN A 212 22.73 12.45 24.16
CA GLN A 212 23.79 11.47 24.51
C GLN A 212 23.29 10.45 25.54
N GLU A 213 22.54 10.89 26.54
CA GLU A 213 21.95 10.01 27.55
C GLU A 213 20.88 9.10 26.94
N ILE A 214 20.04 9.63 26.05
CA ILE A 214 19.05 8.85 25.30
C ILE A 214 19.75 7.76 24.47
N LYS A 215 20.83 8.10 23.78
CA LYS A 215 21.59 7.16 22.96
C LYS A 215 22.20 6.03 23.78
N LEU A 216 22.55 6.25 25.02
CA LEU A 216 23.10 5.23 25.93
C LEU A 216 21.99 4.35 26.55
N ALA A 217 20.77 4.88 26.64
CA ALA A 217 19.64 4.19 27.26
C ALA A 217 18.83 3.30 26.28
N LEU A 218 19.02 3.44 24.98
CA LEU A 218 18.33 2.71 23.91
C LEU A 218 19.15 1.55 23.37
#